data_43ecbb1c3ea653ba7011e24ef18f9ce3
#
_entry.id   43ecbb1c3ea653ba7011e24ef18f9ce3
#
_cell.length_a   1.000
_cell.length_b   1.000
_cell.length_c   1.000
_cell.angle_alpha   90.00
_cell.angle_beta   90.00
_cell.angle_gamma   90.00
#
_symmetry.space_group_name_H-M   'P 1'
#
loop_
_entity.id
_entity.type
_entity.pdbx_description
1 polymer ?
#
loop_
_entity_poly.entity_id
_entity_poly.type
_entity_poly.pdbx_seq_one_letter_code
_entity_poly.pdbx_strand_id
1 'polypeptide(L)'
;IMGGLERLATGIYISVASTVDMGGWTMTSGQLRFCRRAVRDANFRGAPVDATIQQWKSIRRGETLYIDPFRHNAAFTIDSYLPYETCILMNLLDGTMAQHAEAMRGAGLDGVLRAAGQFAQIDYLPYIPESSVLHEFIG
;
A
#
# COMPACT_ATOMS: atom_id res chain seq x y z
N ILE A 1 6.82 23.72 -1.69
CA ILE A 1 6.03 24.08 -2.92
C ILE A 1 4.86 24.98 -2.57
N MET A 2 4.43 25.08 -1.31
CA MET A 2 3.22 25.82 -0.87
C MET A 2 3.50 27.27 -0.44
N GLY A 3 4.74 27.75 -0.48
CA GLY A 3 5.09 29.11 -0.02
C GLY A 3 4.26 30.18 -0.71
N GLY A 4 3.42 30.88 0.07
CA GLY A 4 2.54 31.95 -0.39
C GLY A 4 1.15 31.54 -0.89
N LEU A 5 0.86 30.23 -1.02
CA LEU A 5 -0.44 29.73 -1.49
C LEU A 5 -1.37 29.29 -0.34
N GLU A 6 -0.91 29.31 0.90
CA GLU A 6 -1.69 28.85 2.05
C GLU A 6 -2.98 29.62 2.27
N ARG A 7 -3.09 30.83 1.74
CA ARG A 7 -4.30 31.64 1.78
C ARG A 7 -5.31 31.32 0.68
N LEU A 8 -4.87 30.59 -0.36
CA LEU A 8 -5.65 30.32 -1.58
C LEU A 8 -5.95 28.84 -1.79
N ALA A 9 -5.35 27.96 -0.99
CA ALA A 9 -5.50 26.51 -1.15
C ALA A 9 -5.69 25.82 0.20
N THR A 10 -6.53 24.79 0.22
CA THR A 10 -6.69 23.90 1.38
C THR A 10 -5.94 22.60 1.09
N GLY A 11 -5.00 22.24 1.96
CA GLY A 11 -4.25 21.01 1.85
C GLY A 11 -5.04 19.82 2.38
N ILE A 12 -5.05 18.73 1.62
CA ILE A 12 -5.60 17.44 2.05
C ILE A 12 -4.48 16.41 1.98
N TYR A 13 -4.24 15.70 3.07
CA TYR A 13 -3.32 14.56 3.11
C TYR A 13 -4.10 13.26 3.05
N ILE A 14 -3.87 12.47 1.99
CA ILE A 14 -4.54 11.19 1.77
C ILE A 14 -3.49 10.09 1.84
N SER A 15 -3.69 9.13 2.71
CA SER A 15 -2.79 7.97 2.85
C SER A 15 -3.51 6.82 3.54
N VAL A 16 -2.99 5.60 3.40
CA VAL A 16 -3.38 4.50 4.29
C VAL A 16 -2.79 4.76 5.66
N ALA A 17 -3.64 4.98 6.64
CA ALA A 17 -3.28 5.15 8.04
C ALA A 17 -3.65 3.92 8.88
N SER A 18 -4.70 3.22 8.49
CA SER A 18 -5.17 2.00 9.15
C SER A 18 -4.16 0.87 9.10
N THR A 19 -4.30 -0.03 10.07
CA THR A 19 -3.57 -1.30 10.19
C THR A 19 -4.56 -2.46 10.21
N VAL A 20 -4.12 -3.68 9.93
CA VAL A 20 -4.96 -4.88 9.97
C VAL A 20 -4.51 -5.77 11.11
N ASP A 21 -5.43 -6.05 12.04
CA ASP A 21 -5.21 -7.03 13.10
C ASP A 21 -5.31 -8.45 12.51
N MET A 22 -4.25 -9.22 12.68
CA MET A 22 -4.10 -10.58 12.16
C MET A 22 -4.16 -11.64 13.26
N GLY A 23 -4.77 -11.31 14.41
CA GLY A 23 -4.86 -12.25 15.52
C GLY A 23 -3.51 -12.51 16.19
N GLY A 24 -3.04 -11.55 16.97
CA GLY A 24 -1.77 -11.63 17.71
C GLY A 24 -0.58 -10.95 17.05
N TRP A 25 -0.75 -10.35 15.89
CA TRP A 25 0.19 -9.42 15.24
C TRP A 25 -0.55 -8.48 14.30
N THR A 26 0.11 -7.41 13.87
CA THR A 26 -0.54 -6.37 13.06
C THR A 26 0.19 -6.15 11.74
N MET A 27 -0.53 -6.18 10.65
CA MET A 27 -0.04 -5.71 9.35
C MET A 27 -0.11 -4.18 9.32
N THR A 28 1.04 -3.54 9.12
CA THR A 28 1.16 -2.09 9.20
C THR A 28 0.63 -1.38 7.95
N SER A 29 0.28 -0.09 8.08
CA SER A 29 -0.09 0.75 6.95
C SER A 29 0.98 0.81 5.86
N GLY A 30 2.27 0.79 6.25
CA GLY A 30 3.38 0.73 5.29
C GLY A 30 3.37 -0.56 4.47
N GLN A 31 3.04 -1.70 5.09
CA GLN A 31 2.93 -2.99 4.42
C GLN A 31 1.72 -3.04 3.48
N LEU A 32 0.58 -2.48 3.89
CA LEU A 32 -0.58 -2.32 3.00
C LEU A 32 -0.26 -1.47 1.77
N ARG A 33 0.45 -0.36 1.97
CA ARG A 33 0.89 0.51 0.86
C ARG A 33 1.88 -0.19 -0.07
N PHE A 34 2.74 -1.07 0.46
CA PHE A 34 3.57 -1.93 -0.38
C PHE A 34 2.71 -2.83 -1.25
N CYS A 35 1.71 -3.52 -0.69
CA CYS A 35 0.83 -4.41 -1.45
C CYS A 35 0.11 -3.66 -2.59
N ARG A 36 -0.50 -2.49 -2.30
CA ARG A 36 -1.11 -1.63 -3.33
C ARG A 36 -0.13 -1.30 -4.45
N ARG A 37 1.09 -0.89 -4.08
CA ARG A 37 2.10 -0.51 -5.06
C ARG A 37 2.57 -1.70 -5.89
N ALA A 38 2.84 -2.85 -5.27
CA ALA A 38 3.31 -4.04 -5.97
C ALA A 38 2.29 -4.51 -7.01
N VAL A 39 1.01 -4.55 -6.65
CA VAL A 39 -0.08 -4.91 -7.57
C VAL A 39 -0.19 -3.87 -8.70
N ARG A 40 -0.24 -2.58 -8.38
CA ARG A 40 -0.33 -1.52 -9.38
C ARG A 40 0.85 -1.52 -10.34
N ASP A 41 2.07 -1.63 -9.82
CA ASP A 41 3.28 -1.57 -10.65
C ASP A 41 3.37 -2.78 -11.59
N ALA A 42 2.88 -3.96 -11.16
CA ALA A 42 2.75 -5.13 -12.01
C ALA A 42 1.70 -4.93 -13.11
N ASN A 43 0.51 -4.44 -12.75
CA ASN A 43 -0.62 -4.32 -13.68
C ASN A 43 -0.46 -3.19 -14.70
N PHE A 44 0.06 -2.04 -14.28
CA PHE A 44 0.04 -0.83 -15.11
C PHE A 44 1.40 -0.32 -15.57
N ARG A 45 2.49 -0.83 -14.99
CA ARG A 45 3.85 -0.35 -15.29
C ARG A 45 4.76 -1.43 -15.82
N GLY A 46 4.27 -2.66 -15.92
CA GLY A 46 5.08 -3.81 -16.33
C GLY A 46 6.27 -4.09 -15.41
N ALA A 47 6.24 -3.59 -14.18
CA ALA A 47 7.30 -3.78 -13.22
C ALA A 47 6.99 -5.01 -12.35
N PRO A 48 7.83 -6.04 -12.36
CA PRO A 48 7.62 -7.22 -11.54
C PRO A 48 7.79 -6.89 -10.05
N VAL A 49 7.22 -7.73 -9.18
CA VAL A 49 7.18 -7.51 -7.73
C VAL A 49 8.57 -7.32 -7.11
N ASP A 50 9.58 -8.04 -7.61
CA ASP A 50 10.97 -7.91 -7.14
C ASP A 50 11.55 -6.51 -7.37
N ALA A 51 11.21 -5.86 -8.49
CA ALA A 51 11.63 -4.48 -8.76
C ALA A 51 11.01 -3.51 -7.72
N THR A 52 9.75 -3.71 -7.35
CA THR A 52 9.11 -2.93 -6.29
C THR A 52 9.75 -3.19 -4.92
N ILE A 53 10.10 -4.44 -4.59
CA ILE A 53 10.81 -4.79 -3.34
C ILE A 53 12.15 -4.07 -3.27
N GLN A 54 12.94 -4.09 -4.34
CA GLN A 54 14.26 -3.45 -4.40
C GLN A 54 14.18 -1.95 -4.16
N GLN A 55 13.14 -1.29 -4.69
CA GLN A 55 12.93 0.15 -4.55
C GLN A 55 12.31 0.54 -3.20
N TRP A 56 11.72 -0.41 -2.47
CA TRP A 56 10.87 -0.11 -1.32
C TRP A 56 11.57 0.71 -0.22
N LYS A 57 12.80 0.37 0.12
CA LYS A 57 13.58 1.14 1.12
C LYS A 57 13.80 2.59 0.68
N SER A 58 14.09 2.82 -0.60
CA SER A 58 14.27 4.17 -1.15
C SER A 58 12.97 4.97 -1.13
N ILE A 59 11.85 4.32 -1.46
CA ILE A 59 10.52 4.92 -1.39
C ILE A 59 10.20 5.34 0.04
N ARG A 60 10.37 4.44 1.01
CA ARG A 60 10.13 4.74 2.43
C ARG A 60 11.01 5.88 2.94
N ARG A 61 12.27 5.90 2.55
CA ARG A 61 13.17 7.01 2.88
C ARG A 61 12.69 8.33 2.28
N GLY A 62 12.25 8.32 1.02
CA GLY A 62 11.71 9.50 0.37
C GLY A 62 10.45 10.04 1.06
N GLU A 63 9.56 9.16 1.48
CA GLU A 63 8.37 9.53 2.27
C GLU A 63 8.75 10.21 3.58
N THR A 64 9.64 9.58 4.36
CA THR A 64 10.09 10.12 5.64
C THR A 64 10.80 11.48 5.51
N LEU A 65 11.54 11.70 4.43
CA LEU A 65 12.28 12.94 4.25
C LEU A 65 11.46 14.06 3.61
N TYR A 66 10.54 13.73 2.70
CA TYR A 66 9.92 14.72 1.81
C TYR A 66 8.39 14.79 1.90
N ILE A 67 7.74 13.86 2.59
CA ILE A 67 6.28 13.83 2.72
C ILE A 67 5.86 13.96 4.19
N ASP A 68 6.34 13.07 5.05
CA ASP A 68 5.93 13.02 6.46
C ASP A 68 6.15 14.36 7.22
N PRO A 69 7.28 15.08 7.00
CA PRO A 69 7.50 16.36 7.68
C PRO A 69 6.48 17.45 7.34
N PHE A 70 5.81 17.33 6.18
CA PHE A 70 4.83 18.32 5.71
C PHE A 70 3.38 17.90 5.93
N ARG A 71 3.15 16.72 6.50
CA ARG A 71 1.80 16.20 6.77
C ARG A 71 0.99 17.16 7.66
N HIS A 72 1.62 17.81 8.61
CA HIS A 72 0.98 18.76 9.52
C HIS A 72 0.47 20.03 8.83
N ASN A 73 0.92 20.33 7.60
CA ASN A 73 0.43 21.47 6.80
C ASN A 73 -0.91 21.19 6.15
N ALA A 74 -1.39 19.94 6.16
CA ALA A 74 -2.69 19.61 5.61
C ALA A 74 -3.79 19.97 6.62
N ALA A 75 -4.83 20.64 6.14
CA ALA A 75 -6.01 20.97 6.93
C ALA A 75 -6.88 19.74 7.24
N PHE A 76 -6.84 18.75 6.35
CA PHE A 76 -7.57 17.49 6.48
C PHE A 76 -6.66 16.28 6.22
N THR A 77 -6.89 15.22 6.97
CA THR A 77 -6.26 13.92 6.74
C THR A 77 -7.35 12.89 6.45
N ILE A 78 -7.20 12.17 5.35
CA ILE A 78 -8.13 11.12 4.92
C ILE A 78 -7.37 9.79 4.96
N ASP A 79 -7.91 8.81 5.67
CA ASP A 79 -7.48 7.43 5.57
C ASP A 79 -8.14 6.79 4.34
N SER A 80 -7.33 6.41 3.38
CA SER A 80 -7.80 5.77 2.14
C SER A 80 -7.93 4.25 2.23
N TYR A 81 -7.81 3.66 3.42
CA TYR A 81 -7.94 2.23 3.62
C TYR A 81 -9.36 1.74 3.33
N LEU A 82 -9.45 0.63 2.59
CA LEU A 82 -10.70 -0.08 2.33
C LEU A 82 -10.64 -1.44 3.07
N PRO A 83 -11.61 -1.75 3.96
CA PRO A 83 -11.54 -2.97 4.78
C PRO A 83 -11.38 -4.28 3.99
N TYR A 84 -11.89 -4.33 2.76
CA TYR A 84 -11.84 -5.52 1.90
C TYR A 84 -10.59 -5.60 1.01
N GLU A 85 -9.81 -4.52 0.88
CA GLU A 85 -8.69 -4.48 -0.07
C GLU A 85 -7.56 -5.44 0.29
N THR A 86 -7.32 -5.65 1.58
CA THR A 86 -6.21 -6.49 2.03
C THR A 86 -6.35 -7.91 1.51
N CYS A 87 -7.55 -8.50 1.59
CA CYS A 87 -7.82 -9.83 1.06
C CYS A 87 -7.53 -9.89 -0.45
N ILE A 88 -8.00 -8.90 -1.21
CA ILE A 88 -7.84 -8.84 -2.66
C ILE A 88 -6.36 -8.69 -3.04
N LEU A 89 -5.66 -7.73 -2.43
CA LEU A 89 -4.25 -7.49 -2.72
C LEU A 89 -3.38 -8.71 -2.35
N MET A 90 -3.67 -9.37 -1.23
CA MET A 90 -2.95 -10.57 -0.81
C MET A 90 -3.20 -11.73 -1.77
N ASN A 91 -4.43 -11.92 -2.27
CA ASN A 91 -4.74 -12.94 -3.27
C ASN A 91 -3.99 -12.70 -4.59
N LEU A 92 -3.90 -11.43 -5.03
CA LEU A 92 -3.16 -11.07 -6.25
C LEU A 92 -1.64 -11.25 -6.12
N LEU A 93 -1.10 -11.13 -4.91
CA LEU A 93 0.32 -11.31 -4.63
C LEU A 93 0.67 -12.74 -4.23
N ASP A 94 -0.34 -13.59 -4.01
CA ASP A 94 -0.11 -14.99 -3.63
C ASP A 94 0.67 -15.74 -4.72
N GLY A 95 1.54 -16.63 -4.29
CA GLY A 95 2.43 -17.37 -5.18
C GLY A 95 3.68 -16.60 -5.67
N THR A 96 3.67 -15.26 -5.64
CA THR A 96 4.86 -14.47 -6.07
C THR A 96 5.78 -14.11 -4.93
N MET A 97 5.27 -14.01 -3.70
CA MET A 97 6.05 -13.51 -2.56
C MET A 97 7.06 -14.51 -2.01
N ALA A 98 6.74 -15.80 -2.04
CA ALA A 98 7.58 -16.84 -1.44
C ALA A 98 8.99 -16.89 -2.07
N GLN A 99 9.07 -16.72 -3.39
CA GLN A 99 10.35 -16.70 -4.13
C GLN A 99 11.23 -15.49 -3.81
N HIS A 100 10.65 -14.41 -3.24
CA HIS A 100 11.35 -13.18 -2.88
C HIS A 100 11.50 -12.99 -1.36
N ALA A 101 11.29 -14.04 -0.57
CA ALA A 101 11.18 -13.96 0.89
C ALA A 101 12.39 -13.30 1.56
N GLU A 102 13.61 -13.56 1.12
CA GLU A 102 14.81 -12.95 1.68
C GLU A 102 14.87 -11.44 1.40
N ALA A 103 14.62 -11.04 0.17
CA ALA A 103 14.59 -9.63 -0.23
C ALA A 103 13.49 -8.87 0.52
N MET A 104 12.31 -9.47 0.71
CA MET A 104 11.21 -8.89 1.46
C MET A 104 11.56 -8.70 2.94
N ARG A 105 12.17 -9.69 3.60
CA ARG A 105 12.69 -9.53 4.98
C ARG A 105 13.70 -8.39 5.05
N GLY A 106 14.66 -8.38 4.14
CA GLY A 106 15.61 -7.28 4.03
C GLY A 106 14.98 -5.91 3.82
N ALA A 107 13.78 -5.83 3.26
CA ALA A 107 13.02 -4.60 3.05
C ALA A 107 12.05 -4.26 4.20
N GLY A 108 11.98 -5.06 5.27
CA GLY A 108 11.04 -4.87 6.40
C GLY A 108 9.60 -5.26 6.08
N LEU A 109 9.42 -6.19 5.15
CA LEU A 109 8.12 -6.66 4.67
C LEU A 109 7.72 -8.03 5.27
N ASP A 110 8.27 -8.40 6.42
CA ASP A 110 7.98 -9.66 7.10
C ASP A 110 6.49 -9.87 7.36
N GLY A 111 5.76 -8.81 7.69
CA GLY A 111 4.32 -8.88 7.90
C GLY A 111 3.56 -9.27 6.63
N VAL A 112 4.01 -8.84 5.45
CA VAL A 112 3.40 -9.23 4.18
C VAL A 112 3.63 -10.72 3.93
N LEU A 113 4.85 -11.22 4.19
CA LEU A 113 5.16 -12.66 4.09
C LEU A 113 4.34 -13.50 5.06
N ARG A 114 4.17 -13.02 6.31
CA ARG A 114 3.34 -13.73 7.30
C ARG A 114 1.87 -13.76 6.90
N ALA A 115 1.38 -12.73 6.22
CA ALA A 115 0.00 -12.66 5.74
C ALA A 115 -0.26 -13.58 4.53
N ALA A 116 0.78 -13.97 3.80
CA ALA A 116 0.62 -14.86 2.65
C ALA A 116 -0.06 -16.17 3.05
N GLY A 117 -1.06 -16.57 2.27
CA GLY A 117 -1.84 -17.78 2.52
C GLY A 117 -2.83 -17.70 3.70
N GLN A 118 -2.91 -16.57 4.43
CA GLN A 118 -3.87 -16.41 5.55
C GLN A 118 -5.24 -15.88 5.10
N PHE A 119 -5.34 -15.39 3.87
CA PHE A 119 -6.58 -14.88 3.30
C PHE A 119 -7.25 -15.93 2.42
N ALA A 120 -8.58 -16.04 2.54
CA ALA A 120 -9.35 -16.92 1.67
C ALA A 120 -9.24 -16.46 0.22
N GLN A 121 -9.06 -17.42 -0.69
CA GLN A 121 -9.15 -17.17 -2.13
C GLN A 121 -10.62 -17.00 -2.50
N ILE A 122 -10.98 -15.81 -2.97
CA ILE A 122 -12.34 -15.47 -3.37
C ILE A 122 -12.36 -14.86 -4.78
N ASP A 123 -13.41 -15.11 -5.52
CA ASP A 123 -13.71 -14.33 -6.72
C ASP A 123 -14.31 -12.99 -6.30
N TYR A 124 -13.50 -11.95 -6.25
CA TYR A 124 -13.85 -10.64 -5.73
C TYR A 124 -14.37 -9.68 -6.79
N LEU A 125 -14.02 -9.88 -8.06
CA LEU A 125 -14.33 -8.94 -9.14
C LEU A 125 -15.80 -8.54 -9.21
N PRO A 126 -16.78 -9.48 -9.09
CA PRO A 126 -18.19 -9.13 -9.17
C PRO A 126 -18.69 -8.24 -8.01
N TYR A 127 -17.91 -8.12 -6.93
CA TYR A 127 -18.32 -7.44 -5.71
C TYR A 127 -17.62 -6.09 -5.52
N ILE A 128 -16.67 -5.72 -6.39
CA ILE A 128 -16.00 -4.42 -6.31
C ILE A 128 -16.84 -3.40 -7.09
N PRO A 129 -17.32 -2.33 -6.43
CA PRO A 129 -18.03 -1.26 -7.13
C PRO A 129 -17.16 -0.64 -8.22
N GLU A 130 -17.73 -0.31 -9.38
CA GLU A 130 -17.01 0.36 -10.48
C GLU A 130 -16.35 1.68 -10.05
N SER A 131 -16.96 2.39 -9.08
CA SER A 131 -16.40 3.63 -8.52
C SER A 131 -15.36 3.42 -7.44
N SER A 132 -14.96 2.18 -7.13
CA SER A 132 -13.99 1.90 -6.08
C SER A 132 -12.60 2.39 -6.49
N VAL A 133 -11.94 3.11 -5.59
CA VAL A 133 -10.53 3.50 -5.75
C VAL A 133 -9.59 2.28 -5.88
N LEU A 134 -10.05 1.09 -5.52
CA LEU A 134 -9.26 -0.14 -5.66
C LEU A 134 -8.89 -0.43 -7.12
N HIS A 135 -9.71 0.02 -8.09
CA HIS A 135 -9.40 -0.10 -9.51
C HIS A 135 -8.13 0.65 -9.95
N GLU A 136 -7.66 1.63 -9.18
CA GLU A 136 -6.34 2.25 -9.41
C GLU A 136 -5.18 1.27 -9.25
N PHE A 137 -5.40 0.14 -8.60
CA PHE A 137 -4.37 -0.87 -8.32
C PHE A 137 -4.60 -2.16 -9.09
N ILE A 138 -5.85 -2.59 -9.21
CA ILE A 138 -6.18 -3.91 -9.76
C ILE A 138 -6.58 -3.89 -11.25
N GLY A 139 -6.99 -2.73 -11.77
CA GLY A 139 -7.51 -2.58 -13.15
C GLY A 139 -9.02 -2.62 -13.23
#